data_6787d6c1a775a247d05b78dd7980fc6d
#
_entry.id   6787d6c1a775a247d05b78dd7980fc6d
#
_cell.length_a   1.000
_cell.length_b   1.000
_cell.length_c   1.000
_cell.angle_alpha   90.00
_cell.angle_beta   90.00
_cell.angle_gamma   90.00
#
_symmetry.space_group_name_H-M   'P 1'
#
loop_
_entity.id
_entity.type
_entity.pdbx_description
1 polymer ?
#
loop_
_entity_poly.entity_id
_entity_poly.type
_entity_poly.pdbx_seq_one_letter_code
_entity_poly.pdbx_strand_id
1 'polypeptide(L)'
;MSDANNAKKGVEIIVHIDDELDETQRKELVETVTADDSVFSAEFCPLRYHLVMVRYDRHKTTSMDILNKVKQKNLCAQLVGPI
;
A
#
# COMPACT_ATOMS: atom_id res chain seq x y z
N MET A 1 -9.64 24.33 1.10
CA MET A 1 -9.82 23.93 2.50
C MET A 1 -10.22 22.49 2.65
N SER A 2 -11.20 22.08 1.89
CA SER A 2 -11.64 20.69 1.95
C SER A 2 -10.52 19.71 1.58
N ASP A 3 -9.63 20.12 0.70
CA ASP A 3 -8.53 19.26 0.32
C ASP A 3 -7.60 18.97 1.48
N ALA A 4 -7.39 19.96 2.33
CA ALA A 4 -6.55 19.75 3.50
C ALA A 4 -7.19 18.75 4.46
N ASN A 5 -8.52 18.79 4.59
CA ASN A 5 -9.22 17.86 5.45
C ASN A 5 -9.15 16.43 4.89
N ASN A 6 -9.26 16.30 3.59
CA ASN A 6 -9.16 14.98 2.96
C ASN A 6 -7.76 14.41 3.13
N ALA A 7 -6.75 15.24 3.00
CA ALA A 7 -5.38 14.81 3.18
C ALA A 7 -5.14 14.31 4.60
N LYS A 8 -5.79 14.93 5.58
CA LYS A 8 -5.62 14.53 6.97
C LYS A 8 -6.22 13.18 7.29
N LYS A 9 -7.20 12.73 6.52
CA LYS A 9 -7.84 11.45 6.75
C LYS A 9 -7.00 10.30 6.22
N GLY A 10 -6.17 10.56 5.25
CA GLY A 10 -5.32 9.56 4.67
C GLY A 10 -3.99 9.48 5.40
N VAL A 11 -3.53 8.26 5.62
CA VAL A 11 -2.18 8.03 6.14
C VAL A 11 -1.43 7.18 5.13
N GLU A 12 -0.14 7.31 5.14
CA GLU A 12 0.71 6.61 4.18
C GLU A 12 1.62 5.64 4.92
N ILE A 13 1.73 4.46 4.37
CA ILE A 13 2.69 3.47 4.87
C ILE A 13 3.54 2.99 3.71
N ILE A 14 4.70 2.46 4.07
CA ILE A 14 5.59 1.85 3.10
C ILE A 14 5.72 0.39 3.45
N VAL A 15 5.47 -0.47 2.45
CA VAL A 15 5.58 -1.91 2.61
C VAL A 15 6.78 -2.37 1.79
N HIS A 16 7.67 -3.10 2.44
CA HIS A 16 8.82 -3.70 1.77
C HIS A 16 8.46 -5.13 1.36
N ILE A 17 8.70 -5.46 0.10
CA ILE A 17 8.43 -6.78 -0.44
C ILE A 17 9.77 -7.41 -0.78
N ASP A 18 10.06 -8.56 -0.16
CA ASP A 18 11.34 -9.23 -0.37
C ASP A 18 11.41 -9.94 -1.71
N ASP A 19 10.27 -10.31 -2.26
CA ASP A 19 10.22 -11.04 -3.52
C ASP A 19 10.49 -10.11 -4.70
N GLU A 20 11.12 -10.66 -5.71
CA GLU A 20 11.29 -9.92 -6.95
C GLU A 20 10.03 -10.08 -7.79
N LEU A 21 9.38 -8.97 -8.08
CA LEU A 21 8.16 -8.96 -8.85
C LEU A 21 8.43 -8.37 -10.23
N ASP A 22 7.88 -9.00 -11.25
CA ASP A 22 7.93 -8.40 -12.58
C ASP A 22 6.84 -7.33 -12.70
N GLU A 23 6.81 -6.66 -13.83
CA GLU A 23 5.88 -5.56 -14.02
C GLU A 23 4.42 -5.98 -13.88
N THR A 24 4.08 -7.15 -14.40
CA THR A 24 2.72 -7.66 -14.32
C THR A 24 2.33 -7.93 -12.87
N GLN A 25 3.23 -8.54 -12.11
CA GLN A 25 2.97 -8.86 -10.72
C GLN A 25 2.81 -7.60 -9.88
N ARG A 26 3.63 -6.58 -10.13
CA ARG A 26 3.51 -5.32 -9.43
C ARG A 26 2.17 -4.66 -9.73
N LYS A 27 1.75 -4.70 -10.97
CA LYS A 27 0.48 -4.12 -11.36
C LYS A 27 -0.69 -4.84 -10.69
N GLU A 28 -0.64 -6.17 -10.65
CA GLU A 28 -1.67 -6.96 -10.02
C GLU A 28 -1.76 -6.66 -8.52
N LEU A 29 -0.62 -6.49 -7.88
CA LEU A 29 -0.59 -6.18 -6.46
C LEU A 29 -1.26 -4.83 -6.18
N VAL A 30 -0.91 -3.83 -6.98
CA VAL A 30 -1.53 -2.52 -6.84
C VAL A 30 -3.04 -2.62 -7.02
N GLU A 31 -3.49 -3.36 -8.01
CA GLU A 31 -4.92 -3.53 -8.26
C GLU A 31 -5.61 -4.23 -7.10
N THR A 32 -4.97 -5.25 -6.54
CA THR A 32 -5.54 -5.98 -5.41
C THR A 32 -5.68 -5.08 -4.20
N VAL A 33 -4.66 -4.30 -3.90
CA VAL A 33 -4.68 -3.43 -2.73
C VAL A 33 -5.68 -2.29 -2.92
N THR A 34 -5.71 -1.70 -4.11
CA THR A 34 -6.59 -0.56 -4.36
C THR A 34 -8.04 -0.95 -4.62
N ALA A 35 -8.31 -2.24 -4.74
CA ALA A 35 -9.69 -2.71 -4.85
C ALA A 35 -10.49 -2.49 -3.56
N ASP A 36 -9.80 -2.30 -2.45
CA ASP A 36 -10.44 -2.01 -1.17
C ASP A 36 -10.80 -0.53 -1.11
N ASP A 37 -12.06 -0.23 -0.79
CA ASP A 37 -12.55 1.15 -0.72
C ASP A 37 -11.82 1.99 0.31
N SER A 38 -11.20 1.36 1.30
CA SER A 38 -10.47 2.06 2.33
C SER A 38 -9.08 2.50 1.89
N VAL A 39 -8.64 2.05 0.71
CA VAL A 39 -7.32 2.40 0.18
C VAL A 39 -7.49 3.47 -0.89
N PHE A 40 -6.82 4.59 -0.70
CA PHE A 40 -6.88 5.70 -1.64
C PHE A 40 -5.96 5.49 -2.84
N SER A 41 -4.77 4.97 -2.59
CA SER A 41 -3.82 4.74 -3.67
C SER A 41 -2.74 3.76 -3.22
N ALA A 42 -2.09 3.14 -4.18
CA ALA A 42 -0.93 2.30 -3.94
C ALA A 42 -0.05 2.37 -5.18
N GLU A 43 1.24 2.55 -4.96
CA GLU A 43 2.17 2.59 -6.08
C GLU A 43 3.55 2.16 -5.61
N PHE A 44 4.29 1.57 -6.52
CA PHE A 44 5.67 1.22 -6.24
C PHE A 44 6.55 2.44 -6.40
N CYS A 45 7.58 2.51 -5.56
CA CYS A 45 8.58 3.57 -5.68
C CYS A 45 9.33 3.40 -6.99
N PRO A 46 9.41 4.45 -7.84
CA PRO A 46 10.03 4.29 -9.15
C PRO A 46 11.47 3.85 -9.13
N LEU A 47 12.20 4.18 -8.07
CA LEU A 47 13.61 3.84 -7.97
C LEU A 47 13.85 2.60 -7.12
N ARG A 48 12.82 2.10 -6.45
CA ARG A 48 12.94 0.96 -5.54
C ARG A 48 11.70 0.12 -5.64
N TYR A 49 11.72 -0.83 -6.55
CA TYR A 49 10.55 -1.66 -6.83
C TYR A 49 10.20 -2.64 -5.71
N HIS A 50 11.01 -2.71 -4.67
CA HIS A 50 10.66 -3.50 -3.50
C HIS A 50 9.83 -2.72 -2.48
N LEU A 51 9.67 -1.42 -2.70
CA LEU A 51 8.90 -0.56 -1.80
C LEU A 51 7.61 -0.14 -2.46
N VAL A 52 6.50 -0.41 -1.80
CA VAL A 52 5.20 0.04 -2.27
C VAL A 52 4.63 1.02 -1.25
N MET A 53 4.21 2.17 -1.73
CA MET A 53 3.61 3.21 -0.91
C MET A 53 2.10 3.06 -0.99
N VAL A 54 1.46 2.93 0.16
CA VAL A 54 0.01 2.76 0.24
C VAL A 54 -0.58 3.88 1.07
N ARG A 55 -1.58 4.53 0.51
CA ARG A 55 -2.31 5.58 1.22
C ARG A 55 -3.72 5.08 1.47
N TYR A 56 -4.16 5.17 2.71
CA TYR A 56 -5.44 4.57 3.09
C TYR A 56 -6.14 5.40 4.15
N ASP A 57 -7.41 5.10 4.35
CA ASP A 57 -8.24 5.75 5.36
C ASP A 57 -8.10 4.98 6.67
N ARG A 58 -7.43 5.60 7.65
CA ARG A 58 -7.18 4.96 8.94
C ARG A 58 -8.45 4.72 9.74
N HIS A 59 -9.54 5.34 9.36
CA HIS A 59 -10.82 5.12 10.02
C HIS A 59 -11.52 3.87 9.52
N LYS A 60 -11.09 3.33 8.39
CA LYS A 60 -11.71 2.16 7.78
C LYS A 60 -10.82 0.93 7.81
N THR A 61 -9.54 1.11 7.88
CA THR A 61 -8.60 -0.03 7.85
C THR A 61 -7.36 0.33 8.65
N THR A 62 -6.48 -0.65 8.81
CA THR A 62 -5.23 -0.45 9.55
C THR A 62 -4.06 -0.85 8.68
N SER A 63 -2.86 -0.44 9.10
CA SER A 63 -1.65 -0.82 8.39
C SER A 63 -1.46 -2.33 8.36
N MET A 64 -1.85 -3.00 9.44
CA MET A 64 -1.74 -4.46 9.49
C MET A 64 -2.68 -5.13 8.50
N ASP A 65 -3.88 -4.58 8.32
CA ASP A 65 -4.82 -5.11 7.34
C ASP A 65 -4.26 -4.96 5.93
N ILE A 66 -3.63 -3.82 5.65
CA ILE A 66 -2.99 -3.59 4.35
C ILE A 66 -1.87 -4.61 4.15
N LEU A 67 -1.03 -4.77 5.16
CA LEU A 67 0.07 -5.73 5.07
C LEU A 67 -0.44 -7.15 4.81
N ASN A 68 -1.52 -7.53 5.49
CA ASN A 68 -2.09 -8.85 5.31
C ASN A 68 -2.61 -9.06 3.89
N LYS A 69 -3.17 -8.03 3.28
CA LYS A 69 -3.60 -8.12 1.88
C LYS A 69 -2.43 -8.43 0.96
N VAL A 70 -1.30 -7.78 1.20
CA VAL A 70 -0.09 -8.04 0.42
C VAL A 70 0.37 -9.47 0.63
N LYS A 71 0.38 -9.93 1.88
CA LYS A 71 0.83 -11.28 2.19
C LYS A 71 -0.07 -12.36 1.60
N GLN A 72 -1.34 -12.05 1.38
CA GLN A 72 -2.25 -13.00 0.77
C GLN A 72 -1.86 -13.37 -0.65
N LYS A 73 -1.01 -12.59 -1.27
CA LYS A 73 -0.47 -12.89 -2.59
C LYS A 73 0.73 -13.83 -2.53
N ASN A 74 0.98 -14.45 -1.38
CA ASN A 74 2.14 -15.32 -1.15
C ASN A 74 3.46 -14.56 -1.25
N LEU A 75 3.46 -13.33 -0.79
CA LEU A 75 4.64 -12.48 -0.83
C LEU A 75 5.20 -12.32 0.58
N CYS A 76 6.52 -12.25 0.65
CA CYS A 76 7.20 -11.90 1.89
C CYS A 76 7.24 -10.39 1.99
N ALA A 77 6.48 -9.85 2.92
CA ALA A 77 6.33 -8.40 3.04
C ALA A 77 6.39 -7.98 4.49
N GLN A 78 6.84 -6.75 4.72
CA GLN A 78 6.90 -6.19 6.05
C GLN A 78 6.72 -4.68 5.97
N LEU A 79 6.22 -4.11 7.06
CA LEU A 79 6.08 -2.66 7.15
C LEU A 79 7.45 -2.04 7.41
N VAL A 80 7.79 -1.06 6.60
CA VAL A 80 9.04 -0.32 6.76
C VAL A 80 8.78 0.93 7.59
N GLY A 81 7.60 1.46 7.49
CA GLY A 81 7.25 2.58 8.30
C GLY A 81 5.80 2.88 8.18
N PRO A 82 5.22 3.38 9.24
CA PRO A 82 4.27 4.46 9.10
C PRO A 82 5.08 5.73 9.04
N ILE A 83 4.56 6.59 8.31
CA ILE A 83 5.16 7.90 8.19
C ILE A 83 4.47 8.83 9.17
#